data_4f490a352bba0cad906e35ba11fb0c97
#
_entry.id   4f490a352bba0cad906e35ba11fb0c97
#
_cell.length_a   1.000
_cell.length_b   1.000
_cell.length_c   1.000
_cell.angle_alpha   90.00
_cell.angle_beta   90.00
_cell.angle_gamma   90.00
#
_symmetry.space_group_name_H-M   'P 1'
#
loop_
_entity.id
_entity.type
_entity.pdbx_description
1 polymer ?
#
loop_
_entity_poly.entity_id
_entity_poly.type
_entity_poly.pdbx_seq_one_letter_code
_entity_poly.pdbx_strand_id
1 'polypeptide(L)'
;MFLFGISVYMEVWKKVPHPVKIFAGMVVCIGLLVFCIVEGCVISQMHADGRGGLDYIIVLGAQVRKDGPSPVLKYRLDKAVEYLNENPDTVCIVSGGQGSNEPWSEAEGMARYLQEKGIDTARILPEDKSQTTEQNITNSKMLMKEGASVGIVTNNFHVFRALQIAKKYGLSDVCGIAADSTPKYLPNNMLREFFAEMKWLL
;
A
#
# COMPACT_ATOMS: atom_id res chain seq x y z
N MET A 1 -28.06 2.32 -31.46
CA MET A 1 -27.91 1.10 -30.62
C MET A 1 -28.04 1.39 -29.12
N PHE A 2 -27.45 2.45 -28.58
CA PHE A 2 -27.51 2.81 -27.14
C PHE A 2 -28.94 3.12 -26.64
N LEU A 3 -29.73 3.91 -27.40
CA LEU A 3 -31.10 4.30 -27.02
C LEU A 3 -32.09 3.13 -26.98
N PHE A 4 -31.88 2.11 -27.83
CA PHE A 4 -32.74 0.92 -27.84
C PHE A 4 -32.53 0.05 -26.57
N GLY A 5 -31.28 -0.09 -26.13
CA GLY A 5 -30.95 -0.79 -24.88
C GLY A 5 -31.57 -0.15 -23.64
N ILE A 6 -31.57 1.21 -23.57
CA ILE A 6 -32.16 1.94 -22.45
C ILE A 6 -33.69 1.76 -22.42
N SER A 7 -34.36 1.78 -23.59
CA SER A 7 -35.81 1.60 -23.69
C SER A 7 -36.23 0.20 -23.21
N VAL A 8 -35.53 -0.85 -23.65
CA VAL A 8 -35.79 -2.23 -23.22
C VAL A 8 -35.55 -2.40 -21.72
N TYR A 9 -34.47 -1.81 -21.17
CA TYR A 9 -34.18 -1.85 -19.75
C TYR A 9 -35.29 -1.17 -18.92
N MET A 10 -35.79 -0.02 -19.36
CA MET A 10 -36.90 0.68 -18.66
C MET A 10 -38.19 -0.13 -18.66
N GLU A 11 -38.52 -0.82 -19.75
CA GLU A 11 -39.71 -1.69 -19.82
C GLU A 11 -39.61 -2.91 -18.90
N VAL A 12 -38.44 -3.55 -18.86
CA VAL A 12 -38.18 -4.68 -17.93
C VAL A 12 -38.25 -4.20 -16.49
N TRP A 13 -37.65 -3.04 -16.16
CA TRP A 13 -37.65 -2.46 -14.82
C TRP A 13 -39.05 -2.11 -14.32
N LYS A 14 -39.97 -1.67 -15.21
CA LYS A 14 -41.38 -1.42 -14.84
C LYS A 14 -42.10 -2.68 -14.35
N LYS A 15 -41.77 -3.86 -14.89
CA LYS A 15 -42.36 -5.15 -14.53
C LYS A 15 -41.84 -5.76 -13.25
N VAL A 16 -40.71 -5.27 -12.70
CA VAL A 16 -40.12 -5.77 -11.44
C VAL A 16 -41.04 -5.37 -10.27
N PRO A 17 -41.39 -6.31 -9.35
CA PRO A 17 -42.21 -6.02 -8.18
C PRO A 17 -41.56 -4.97 -7.27
N HIS A 18 -42.38 -4.11 -6.67
CA HIS A 18 -41.90 -3.02 -5.76
C HIS A 18 -40.97 -3.51 -4.65
N PRO A 19 -41.23 -4.62 -3.93
CA PRO A 19 -40.32 -5.11 -2.90
C PRO A 19 -38.92 -5.47 -3.41
N VAL A 20 -38.83 -6.00 -4.63
CA VAL A 20 -37.56 -6.35 -5.27
C VAL A 20 -36.76 -5.09 -5.60
N LYS A 21 -37.42 -4.04 -6.06
CA LYS A 21 -36.78 -2.72 -6.31
C LYS A 21 -36.22 -2.12 -5.03
N ILE A 22 -37.02 -2.17 -3.93
CA ILE A 22 -36.58 -1.67 -2.62
C ILE A 22 -35.38 -2.48 -2.13
N PHE A 23 -35.44 -3.80 -2.21
CA PHE A 23 -34.32 -4.69 -1.82
C PHE A 23 -33.05 -4.39 -2.64
N ALA A 24 -33.18 -4.31 -3.96
CA ALA A 24 -32.06 -3.96 -4.84
C ALA A 24 -31.48 -2.59 -4.50
N GLY A 25 -32.35 -1.60 -4.25
CA GLY A 25 -31.93 -0.27 -3.81
C GLY A 25 -31.17 -0.29 -2.49
N MET A 26 -31.64 -1.06 -1.50
CA MET A 26 -30.94 -1.25 -0.22
C MET A 26 -29.55 -1.87 -0.40
N VAL A 27 -29.44 -2.92 -1.23
CA VAL A 27 -28.14 -3.56 -1.52
C VAL A 27 -27.16 -2.59 -2.15
N VAL A 28 -27.61 -1.78 -3.10
CA VAL A 28 -26.77 -0.73 -3.72
C VAL A 28 -26.36 0.31 -2.70
N CYS A 29 -27.29 0.80 -1.87
CA CYS A 29 -26.96 1.78 -0.82
C CYS A 29 -25.95 1.23 0.20
N ILE A 30 -26.09 -0.01 0.63
CA ILE A 30 -25.13 -0.67 1.53
C ILE A 30 -23.77 -0.78 0.85
N GLY A 31 -23.73 -1.22 -0.43
CA GLY A 31 -22.47 -1.31 -1.19
C GLY A 31 -21.77 0.04 -1.31
N LEU A 32 -22.52 1.11 -1.61
CA LEU A 32 -21.97 2.48 -1.67
C LEU A 32 -21.48 2.96 -0.30
N LEU A 33 -22.21 2.66 0.77
CA LEU A 33 -21.80 3.03 2.12
C LEU A 33 -20.47 2.35 2.51
N VAL A 34 -20.35 1.04 2.25
CA VAL A 34 -19.11 0.29 2.48
C VAL A 34 -17.97 0.88 1.65
N PHE A 35 -18.22 1.18 0.37
CA PHE A 35 -17.23 1.83 -0.49
C PHE A 35 -16.76 3.16 0.10
N CYS A 36 -17.68 4.04 0.50
CA CYS A 36 -17.34 5.33 1.09
C CYS A 36 -16.55 5.20 2.40
N ILE A 37 -16.89 4.22 3.25
CA ILE A 37 -16.17 3.98 4.50
C ILE A 37 -14.73 3.54 4.20
N VAL A 38 -14.53 2.54 3.34
CA VAL A 38 -13.21 2.02 3.00
C VAL A 38 -12.35 3.11 2.35
N GLU A 39 -12.88 3.82 1.35
CA GLU A 39 -12.15 4.92 0.71
C GLU A 39 -11.86 6.07 1.69
N GLY A 40 -12.77 6.37 2.61
CA GLY A 40 -12.53 7.34 3.68
C GLY A 40 -11.36 6.93 4.59
N CYS A 41 -11.26 5.64 4.93
CA CYS A 41 -10.13 5.10 5.68
C CYS A 41 -8.81 5.20 4.89
N VAL A 42 -8.82 4.86 3.59
CA VAL A 42 -7.64 5.01 2.72
C VAL A 42 -7.20 6.47 2.66
N ILE A 43 -8.13 7.39 2.38
CA ILE A 43 -7.86 8.83 2.29
C ILE A 43 -7.29 9.38 3.61
N SER A 44 -7.76 8.90 4.76
CA SER A 44 -7.27 9.37 6.07
C SER A 44 -5.77 9.10 6.30
N GLN A 45 -5.18 8.13 5.59
CA GLN A 45 -3.77 7.75 5.69
C GLN A 45 -2.91 8.26 4.53
N MET A 46 -3.51 8.92 3.53
CA MET A 46 -2.78 9.33 2.32
C MET A 46 -1.71 10.42 2.56
N HIS A 47 -1.78 11.11 3.68
CA HIS A 47 -0.85 12.17 4.08
C HIS A 47 -0.14 11.84 5.40
N ALA A 48 0.05 10.55 5.68
CA ALA A 48 0.74 10.12 6.89
C ALA A 48 2.25 10.41 6.75
N ASP A 49 2.79 11.31 7.56
CA ASP A 49 4.21 11.69 7.55
C ASP A 49 5.07 10.87 8.50
N GLY A 50 4.45 9.93 9.25
CA GLY A 50 5.13 9.17 10.28
C GLY A 50 5.37 9.99 11.56
N ARG A 51 6.22 9.45 12.41
CA ARG A 51 6.74 10.12 13.62
C ARG A 51 8.25 10.22 13.51
N GLY A 52 8.84 11.27 14.03
CA GLY A 52 10.30 11.37 14.14
C GLY A 52 10.89 10.36 15.14
N GLY A 53 12.13 9.94 14.92
CA GLY A 53 12.89 9.11 15.86
C GLY A 53 12.42 7.67 15.99
N LEU A 54 11.85 7.07 14.94
CA LEU A 54 11.50 5.66 14.91
C LEU A 54 12.78 4.78 14.93
N ASP A 55 12.70 3.62 15.58
CA ASP A 55 13.79 2.65 15.56
C ASP A 55 14.03 2.10 14.17
N TYR A 56 12.93 1.79 13.44
CA TYR A 56 12.99 1.24 12.09
C TYR A 56 11.97 1.89 11.15
N ILE A 57 12.34 1.94 9.88
CA ILE A 57 11.37 2.05 8.80
C ILE A 57 11.44 0.80 7.91
N ILE A 58 10.28 0.35 7.41
CA ILE A 58 10.18 -0.72 6.42
C ILE A 58 9.74 -0.09 5.11
N VAL A 59 10.61 -0.13 4.09
CA VAL A 59 10.25 0.26 2.73
C VAL A 59 9.68 -0.97 2.03
N LEU A 60 8.39 -0.94 1.74
CA LEU A 60 7.74 -2.02 1.00
C LEU A 60 8.17 -2.00 -0.47
N GLY A 61 8.56 -3.15 -0.97
CA GLY A 61 9.00 -3.34 -2.33
C GLY A 61 7.91 -3.08 -3.37
N ALA A 62 8.35 -2.79 -4.57
CA ALA A 62 7.60 -2.77 -5.80
C ALA A 62 8.60 -3.04 -6.94
N GLN A 63 8.11 -3.23 -8.16
CA GLN A 63 8.92 -3.68 -9.29
C GLN A 63 10.25 -2.93 -9.46
N VAL A 64 11.34 -3.70 -9.63
CA VAL A 64 12.65 -3.23 -10.06
C VAL A 64 12.87 -3.61 -11.53
N ARG A 65 13.38 -2.66 -12.33
CA ARG A 65 13.67 -2.82 -13.75
C ARG A 65 15.18 -2.86 -13.99
N LYS A 66 15.60 -3.19 -15.21
CA LYS A 66 17.04 -3.20 -15.60
C LYS A 66 17.73 -1.85 -15.47
N ASP A 67 16.96 -0.78 -15.63
CA ASP A 67 17.39 0.62 -15.58
C ASP A 67 17.16 1.28 -14.18
N GLY A 68 16.70 0.50 -13.19
CA GLY A 68 16.53 0.94 -11.81
C GLY A 68 15.11 0.73 -11.24
N PRO A 69 14.77 1.36 -10.12
CA PRO A 69 13.46 1.26 -9.51
C PRO A 69 12.35 1.76 -10.45
N SER A 70 11.19 1.07 -10.46
CA SER A 70 10.00 1.59 -11.14
C SER A 70 9.59 2.95 -10.55
N PRO A 71 8.83 3.79 -11.29
CA PRO A 71 8.36 5.08 -10.76
C PRO A 71 7.62 4.95 -9.42
N VAL A 72 6.84 3.88 -9.24
CA VAL A 72 6.12 3.59 -8.00
C VAL A 72 7.09 3.33 -6.85
N LEU A 73 8.12 2.52 -7.09
CA LEU A 73 9.14 2.22 -6.09
C LEU A 73 10.02 3.44 -5.80
N LYS A 74 10.32 4.23 -6.82
CA LYS A 74 11.13 5.44 -6.67
C LYS A 74 10.50 6.45 -5.70
N TYR A 75 9.19 6.68 -5.77
CA TYR A 75 8.51 7.54 -4.80
C TYR A 75 8.71 7.07 -3.34
N ARG A 76 8.63 5.75 -3.10
CA ARG A 76 8.86 5.17 -1.76
C ARG A 76 10.30 5.40 -1.30
N LEU A 77 11.26 5.18 -2.19
CA LEU A 77 12.68 5.35 -1.88
C LEU A 77 13.04 6.81 -1.64
N ASP A 78 12.51 7.74 -2.45
CA ASP A 78 12.72 9.18 -2.24
C ASP A 78 12.17 9.62 -0.87
N LYS A 79 10.96 9.14 -0.48
CA LYS A 79 10.38 9.42 0.84
C LYS A 79 11.19 8.77 1.98
N ALA A 80 11.74 7.58 1.76
CA ALA A 80 12.63 6.94 2.73
C ALA A 80 13.94 7.73 2.92
N VAL A 81 14.54 8.23 1.83
CA VAL A 81 15.74 9.09 1.89
C VAL A 81 15.47 10.36 2.69
N GLU A 82 14.33 11.04 2.41
CA GLU A 82 13.90 12.22 3.16
C GLU A 82 13.84 11.92 4.66
N TYR A 83 13.08 10.89 5.04
CA TYR A 83 12.90 10.48 6.43
C TYR A 83 14.24 10.10 7.11
N LEU A 84 15.10 9.32 6.45
CA LEU A 84 16.38 8.85 7.01
C LEU A 84 17.40 9.98 7.20
N ASN A 85 17.35 11.03 6.39
CA ASN A 85 18.19 12.21 6.55
C ASN A 85 17.78 13.05 7.77
N GLU A 86 16.48 13.12 8.06
CA GLU A 86 15.95 13.81 9.23
C GLU A 86 16.09 12.98 10.52
N ASN A 87 16.24 11.64 10.39
CA ASN A 87 16.32 10.71 11.51
C ASN A 87 17.55 9.80 11.40
N PRO A 88 18.75 10.30 11.78
CA PRO A 88 20.02 9.62 11.54
C PRO A 88 20.20 8.29 12.28
N ASP A 89 19.49 8.08 13.38
CA ASP A 89 19.55 6.85 14.18
C ASP A 89 18.60 5.74 13.71
N THR A 90 17.65 6.07 12.82
CA THR A 90 16.68 5.11 12.28
C THR A 90 17.35 4.12 11.31
N VAL A 91 17.03 2.85 11.48
CA VAL A 91 17.44 1.76 10.57
C VAL A 91 16.37 1.52 9.51
N CYS A 92 16.80 1.34 8.26
CA CYS A 92 15.90 1.09 7.12
C CYS A 92 15.92 -0.38 6.74
N ILE A 93 14.79 -1.05 6.82
CA ILE A 93 14.58 -2.38 6.26
C ILE A 93 13.97 -2.21 4.87
N VAL A 94 14.67 -2.67 3.83
CA VAL A 94 14.16 -2.71 2.46
C VAL A 94 13.67 -4.12 2.18
N SER A 95 12.35 -4.28 1.98
CA SER A 95 11.74 -5.60 1.95
C SER A 95 11.04 -5.86 0.62
N GLY A 96 11.48 -6.91 -0.07
CA GLY A 96 10.91 -7.38 -1.32
C GLY A 96 11.79 -8.41 -2.03
N GLY A 97 11.22 -9.54 -2.38
CA GLY A 97 11.89 -10.62 -3.11
C GLY A 97 12.09 -10.31 -4.59
N GLN A 98 12.55 -11.29 -5.34
CA GLN A 98 12.75 -11.17 -6.77
C GLN A 98 11.50 -11.61 -7.54
N GLY A 99 10.89 -10.71 -8.29
CA GLY A 99 9.83 -11.04 -9.24
C GLY A 99 10.37 -11.83 -10.45
N SER A 100 9.50 -12.60 -11.11
CA SER A 100 9.89 -13.48 -12.23
C SER A 100 10.52 -12.74 -13.41
N ASN A 101 10.25 -11.47 -13.58
CA ASN A 101 10.74 -10.62 -14.67
C ASN A 101 11.74 -9.55 -14.18
N GLU A 102 12.32 -9.74 -13.01
CA GLU A 102 13.23 -8.78 -12.39
C GLU A 102 14.68 -9.29 -12.46
N PRO A 103 15.65 -8.39 -12.67
CA PRO A 103 17.05 -8.78 -12.80
C PRO A 103 17.69 -9.19 -11.46
N TRP A 104 17.16 -8.67 -10.34
CA TRP A 104 17.57 -8.92 -8.95
C TRP A 104 16.38 -8.74 -8.02
N SER A 105 16.56 -9.01 -6.72
CA SER A 105 15.48 -8.79 -5.74
C SER A 105 15.15 -7.30 -5.59
N GLU A 106 13.88 -7.01 -5.26
CA GLU A 106 13.46 -5.64 -4.98
C GLU A 106 14.29 -5.04 -3.84
N ALA A 107 14.58 -5.83 -2.79
CA ALA A 107 15.43 -5.41 -1.67
C ALA A 107 16.83 -5.00 -2.11
N GLU A 108 17.46 -5.75 -3.02
CA GLU A 108 18.79 -5.39 -3.55
C GLU A 108 18.73 -4.09 -4.35
N GLY A 109 17.73 -3.94 -5.23
CA GLY A 109 17.54 -2.72 -6.01
C GLY A 109 17.28 -1.50 -5.12
N MET A 110 16.51 -1.66 -4.05
CA MET A 110 16.25 -0.61 -3.07
C MET A 110 17.49 -0.23 -2.27
N ALA A 111 18.26 -1.22 -1.79
CA ALA A 111 19.49 -0.97 -1.05
C ALA A 111 20.51 -0.19 -1.88
N ARG A 112 20.73 -0.58 -3.14
CA ARG A 112 21.62 0.16 -4.07
C ARG A 112 21.18 1.61 -4.24
N TYR A 113 19.89 1.85 -4.45
CA TYR A 113 19.37 3.21 -4.60
C TYR A 113 19.60 4.07 -3.36
N LEU A 114 19.34 3.53 -2.15
CA LEU A 114 19.57 4.26 -0.90
C LEU A 114 21.07 4.58 -0.70
N GLN A 115 21.96 3.63 -1.01
CA GLN A 115 23.41 3.84 -0.96
C GLN A 115 23.87 4.93 -1.93
N GLU A 116 23.37 4.93 -3.18
CA GLU A 116 23.63 5.99 -4.17
C GLU A 116 23.15 7.37 -3.70
N LYS A 117 22.11 7.40 -2.83
CA LYS A 117 21.62 8.64 -2.19
C LYS A 117 22.37 9.02 -0.92
N GLY A 118 23.42 8.27 -0.55
CA GLY A 118 24.30 8.60 0.57
C GLY A 118 23.83 8.04 1.93
N ILE A 119 22.85 7.17 1.96
CA ILE A 119 22.44 6.48 3.20
C ILE A 119 23.51 5.45 3.55
N ASP A 120 24.00 5.48 4.80
CA ASP A 120 25.01 4.53 5.29
C ASP A 120 24.53 3.08 5.16
N THR A 121 25.36 2.24 4.57
CA THR A 121 25.10 0.80 4.39
C THR A 121 24.81 0.09 5.72
N ALA A 122 25.43 0.53 6.82
CA ALA A 122 25.19 -0.03 8.15
C ALA A 122 23.76 0.19 8.65
N ARG A 123 23.04 1.15 8.06
CA ARG A 123 21.63 1.47 8.36
C ARG A 123 20.65 0.78 7.43
N ILE A 124 21.08 -0.01 6.46
CA ILE A 124 20.23 -0.65 5.46
C ILE A 124 20.22 -2.16 5.69
N LEU A 125 19.07 -2.72 6.02
CA LEU A 125 18.86 -4.16 6.20
C LEU A 125 18.01 -4.71 5.06
N PRO A 126 18.57 -5.49 4.12
CA PRO A 126 17.78 -6.11 3.05
C PRO A 126 17.03 -7.34 3.53
N GLU A 127 15.76 -7.46 3.13
CA GLU A 127 14.91 -8.62 3.25
C GLU A 127 14.45 -9.03 1.84
N ASP A 128 14.98 -10.08 1.26
CA ASP A 128 14.91 -10.44 -0.16
C ASP A 128 14.02 -11.65 -0.48
N LYS A 129 13.24 -12.14 0.50
CA LYS A 129 12.45 -13.38 0.36
C LYS A 129 10.95 -13.15 0.16
N SER A 130 10.47 -11.96 0.47
CA SER A 130 9.05 -11.65 0.49
C SER A 130 8.45 -11.56 -0.92
N GLN A 131 7.25 -12.13 -1.08
CA GLN A 131 6.45 -12.10 -2.31
C GLN A 131 5.11 -11.39 -2.11
N THR A 132 4.73 -11.09 -0.87
CA THR A 132 3.47 -10.44 -0.50
C THR A 132 3.71 -9.40 0.58
N THR A 133 2.77 -8.44 0.73
CA THR A 133 2.85 -7.44 1.80
C THR A 133 2.89 -8.08 3.20
N GLU A 134 2.18 -9.18 3.39
CA GLU A 134 2.20 -9.93 4.65
C GLU A 134 3.60 -10.49 4.95
N GLN A 135 4.24 -11.07 3.94
CA GLN A 135 5.62 -11.56 4.07
C GLN A 135 6.61 -10.41 4.27
N ASN A 136 6.44 -9.28 3.57
CA ASN A 136 7.27 -8.10 3.82
C ASN A 136 7.24 -7.71 5.30
N ILE A 137 6.07 -7.66 5.92
CA ILE A 137 5.91 -7.30 7.33
C ILE A 137 6.47 -8.39 8.24
N THR A 138 6.09 -9.66 8.04
CA THR A 138 6.50 -10.75 8.93
C THR A 138 7.99 -11.03 8.88
N ASN A 139 8.60 -10.99 7.69
CA ASN A 139 10.04 -11.22 7.53
C ASN A 139 10.84 -10.02 8.06
N SER A 140 10.39 -8.77 7.80
CA SER A 140 11.03 -7.59 8.37
C SER A 140 10.99 -7.59 9.89
N LYS A 141 9.86 -8.04 10.49
CA LYS A 141 9.74 -8.15 11.95
C LYS A 141 10.83 -9.04 12.58
N MET A 142 11.27 -10.09 11.88
CA MET A 142 12.35 -10.96 12.38
C MET A 142 13.73 -10.29 12.41
N LEU A 143 13.88 -9.16 11.70
CA LEU A 143 15.12 -8.36 11.67
C LEU A 143 15.14 -7.24 12.72
N MET A 144 14.04 -7.02 13.43
CA MET A 144 13.87 -5.93 14.38
C MET A 144 14.00 -6.40 15.82
N LYS A 145 14.30 -5.45 16.70
CA LYS A 145 14.22 -5.65 18.15
C LYS A 145 12.75 -5.76 18.57
N GLU A 146 12.49 -6.56 19.61
CA GLU A 146 11.15 -6.68 20.19
C GLU A 146 10.68 -5.31 20.76
N GLY A 147 9.44 -4.96 20.48
CA GLY A 147 8.84 -3.70 20.96
C GLY A 147 9.31 -2.44 20.23
N ALA A 148 10.08 -2.58 19.15
CA ALA A 148 10.57 -1.44 18.37
C ALA A 148 9.44 -0.62 17.74
N SER A 149 9.65 0.69 17.65
CA SER A 149 8.79 1.62 16.92
C SER A 149 9.08 1.56 15.42
N VAL A 150 8.04 1.48 14.58
CA VAL A 150 8.19 1.17 13.16
C VAL A 150 7.38 2.11 12.26
N GLY A 151 8.02 2.64 11.22
CA GLY A 151 7.36 3.34 10.13
C GLY A 151 7.23 2.44 8.89
N ILE A 152 6.06 2.40 8.24
CA ILE A 152 5.90 1.69 6.98
C ILE A 152 5.87 2.70 5.83
N VAL A 153 6.90 2.66 4.99
CA VAL A 153 7.02 3.50 3.81
C VAL A 153 6.39 2.79 2.62
N THR A 154 5.30 3.35 2.10
CA THR A 154 4.63 2.85 0.90
C THR A 154 3.85 3.99 0.21
N ASN A 155 3.34 3.76 -1.01
CA ASN A 155 2.56 4.80 -1.68
C ASN A 155 1.28 5.13 -0.90
N ASN A 156 0.89 6.38 -0.97
CA ASN A 156 -0.19 6.98 -0.19
C ASN A 156 -1.50 6.18 -0.18
N PHE A 157 -1.95 5.66 -1.33
CA PHE A 157 -3.16 4.83 -1.44
C PHE A 157 -3.04 3.47 -0.72
N HIS A 158 -1.84 2.98 -0.44
CA HIS A 158 -1.59 1.66 0.15
C HIS A 158 -1.32 1.68 1.66
N VAL A 159 -1.08 2.84 2.27
CA VAL A 159 -0.68 3.00 3.68
C VAL A 159 -1.70 2.35 4.62
N PHE A 160 -2.99 2.61 4.41
CA PHE A 160 -4.05 2.07 5.27
C PHE A 160 -4.00 0.55 5.39
N ARG A 161 -3.96 -0.16 4.25
CA ARG A 161 -3.89 -1.63 4.22
C ARG A 161 -2.57 -2.16 4.80
N ALA A 162 -1.46 -1.53 4.51
CA ALA A 162 -0.17 -1.92 5.06
C ALA A 162 -0.14 -1.83 6.59
N LEU A 163 -0.75 -0.79 7.18
CA LEU A 163 -0.88 -0.64 8.63
C LEU A 163 -1.79 -1.69 9.24
N GLN A 164 -2.90 -2.06 8.61
CA GLN A 164 -3.77 -3.13 9.09
C GLN A 164 -3.03 -4.47 9.12
N ILE A 165 -2.31 -4.80 8.04
CA ILE A 165 -1.48 -6.00 7.96
C ILE A 165 -0.44 -5.98 9.08
N ALA A 166 0.28 -4.87 9.26
CA ALA A 166 1.29 -4.75 10.30
C ALA A 166 0.74 -5.00 11.71
N LYS A 167 -0.38 -4.40 12.05
CA LYS A 167 -1.06 -4.61 13.33
C LYS A 167 -1.52 -6.05 13.53
N LYS A 168 -2.10 -6.68 12.49
CA LYS A 168 -2.51 -8.08 12.51
C LYS A 168 -1.34 -9.03 12.79
N TYR A 169 -0.16 -8.73 12.25
CA TYR A 169 1.05 -9.54 12.48
C TYR A 169 1.88 -9.06 13.69
N GLY A 170 1.29 -8.24 14.55
CA GLY A 170 1.81 -7.92 15.88
C GLY A 170 2.87 -6.84 15.92
N LEU A 171 2.85 -5.88 15.00
CA LEU A 171 3.53 -4.60 15.14
C LEU A 171 2.58 -3.63 15.87
N SER A 172 2.75 -3.48 17.18
CA SER A 172 1.87 -2.65 18.01
C SER A 172 2.17 -1.16 17.89
N ASP A 173 3.45 -0.80 17.84
CA ASP A 173 3.91 0.60 17.69
C ASP A 173 4.30 0.89 16.25
N VAL A 174 3.28 1.02 15.38
CA VAL A 174 3.46 1.22 13.95
C VAL A 174 2.73 2.46 13.44
N CYS A 175 3.38 3.22 12.54
CA CYS A 175 2.78 4.34 11.83
C CYS A 175 3.08 4.27 10.32
N GLY A 176 2.28 5.00 9.53
CA GLY A 176 2.48 5.10 8.09
C GLY A 176 3.40 6.26 7.72
N ILE A 177 4.16 6.08 6.66
CA ILE A 177 4.94 7.12 5.98
C ILE A 177 4.53 7.06 4.51
N ALA A 178 3.67 8.00 4.11
CA ALA A 178 3.06 8.02 2.80
C ALA A 178 4.02 8.59 1.76
N ALA A 179 4.41 7.78 0.79
CA ALA A 179 5.08 8.26 -0.41
C ALA A 179 4.06 8.66 -1.47
N ASP A 180 4.41 9.62 -2.30
CA ASP A 180 3.56 10.07 -3.41
C ASP A 180 3.21 8.94 -4.39
N SER A 181 2.26 9.22 -5.25
CA SER A 181 1.89 8.37 -6.37
C SER A 181 1.59 9.21 -7.61
N THR A 182 1.65 8.60 -8.78
CA THR A 182 1.30 9.29 -10.03
C THR A 182 -0.19 9.63 -10.04
N PRO A 183 -0.60 10.93 -10.07
CA PRO A 183 -2.01 11.33 -9.93
C PRO A 183 -2.94 10.69 -10.95
N LYS A 184 -2.45 10.49 -12.18
CA LYS A 184 -3.20 9.85 -13.27
C LYS A 184 -3.73 8.45 -12.91
N TYR A 185 -2.99 7.70 -12.10
CA TYR A 185 -3.34 6.33 -11.74
C TYR A 185 -4.01 6.20 -10.37
N LEU A 186 -4.11 7.32 -9.62
CA LEU A 186 -4.65 7.31 -8.27
C LEU A 186 -6.07 6.73 -8.19
N PRO A 187 -7.05 7.13 -9.04
CA PRO A 187 -8.40 6.57 -8.96
C PRO A 187 -8.43 5.04 -9.17
N ASN A 188 -7.62 4.56 -10.12
CA ASN A 188 -7.50 3.10 -10.37
C ASN A 188 -6.83 2.37 -9.20
N ASN A 189 -5.82 2.98 -8.58
CA ASN A 189 -5.14 2.41 -7.43
C ASN A 189 -6.07 2.35 -6.20
N MET A 190 -6.85 3.40 -5.94
CA MET A 190 -7.83 3.43 -4.85
C MET A 190 -8.88 2.33 -5.04
N LEU A 191 -9.48 2.22 -6.23
CA LEU A 191 -10.43 1.15 -6.52
C LEU A 191 -9.81 -0.25 -6.33
N ARG A 192 -8.55 -0.44 -6.70
CA ARG A 192 -7.83 -1.70 -6.45
C ARG A 192 -7.63 -1.95 -4.96
N GLU A 193 -7.30 -0.95 -4.18
CA GLU A 193 -7.17 -1.07 -2.72
C GLU A 193 -8.53 -1.39 -2.08
N PHE A 194 -9.63 -0.79 -2.53
CA PHE A 194 -10.96 -1.17 -2.09
C PHE A 194 -11.22 -2.68 -2.23
N PHE A 195 -10.99 -3.23 -3.42
CA PHE A 195 -11.19 -4.68 -3.62
C PHE A 195 -10.19 -5.53 -2.83
N ALA A 196 -8.97 -5.06 -2.62
CA ALA A 196 -7.97 -5.74 -1.80
C ALA A 196 -8.39 -5.77 -0.33
N GLU A 197 -8.94 -4.67 0.20
CA GLU A 197 -9.52 -4.60 1.54
C GLU A 197 -10.73 -5.53 1.69
N MET A 198 -11.65 -5.54 0.72
CA MET A 198 -12.80 -6.44 0.75
C MET A 198 -12.37 -7.90 0.78
N LYS A 199 -11.36 -8.28 -0.01
CA LYS A 199 -10.79 -9.64 0.01
C LYS A 199 -10.11 -9.98 1.33
N TRP A 200 -9.56 -9.00 2.01
CA TRP A 200 -8.85 -9.20 3.29
C TRP A 200 -9.80 -9.28 4.49
N LEU A 201 -10.99 -8.68 4.39
CA LEU A 201 -12.04 -8.71 5.42
C LEU A 201 -12.91 -9.97 5.35
N LEU A 202 -12.97 -10.66 4.20
CA LEU A 202 -13.74 -11.90 3.96
C LEU A 202 -12.88 -13.15 4.14
#